data_06b92726b268b82a9c26446bc0491c0a
#
_entry.id   06b92726b268b82a9c26446bc0491c0a
#
_cell.length_a   1.000
_cell.length_b   1.000
_cell.length_c   1.000
_cell.angle_alpha   90.00
_cell.angle_beta   90.00
_cell.angle_gamma   90.00
#
_symmetry.space_group_name_H-M   'P 1'
#
loop_
_entity.id
_entity.type
_entity.pdbx_description
1 polymer ?
#
loop_
_entity_poly.entity_id
_entity_poly.type
_entity_poly.pdbx_seq_one_letter_code
_entity_poly.pdbx_strand_id
1 'polypeptide(L)' 'MSKIKTEQRRVTLRGRSFHFVSYEAEPANPARDKPGVIAAWFLMSAGKWWFALPHALGQDPLELDQQLTRWLEESVFN' A
#
# COMPACT_ATOMS: atom_id res chain seq x y z
N MET A 1 -3.93 -21.68 8.56
CA MET A 1 -3.75 -20.39 9.22
C MET A 1 -3.16 -19.41 8.25
N SER A 2 -3.93 -18.41 7.88
CA SER A 2 -3.43 -17.42 6.96
C SER A 2 -2.54 -16.44 7.70
N LYS A 3 -1.32 -16.30 7.23
CA LYS A 3 -0.44 -15.26 7.72
C LYS A 3 -0.55 -14.07 6.79
N ILE A 4 -0.96 -12.95 7.33
CA ILE A 4 -0.94 -11.71 6.57
C ILE A 4 0.51 -11.31 6.42
N LYS A 5 1.02 -11.43 5.20
CA LYS A 5 2.35 -10.93 4.90
C LYS A 5 2.25 -9.44 4.66
N THR A 6 2.91 -8.68 5.52
CA THR A 6 3.06 -7.26 5.29
C THR A 6 4.45 -7.00 4.76
N GLU A 7 4.53 -6.22 3.71
CA GLU A 7 5.79 -5.72 3.19
C GLU A 7 5.87 -4.24 3.50
N GLN A 8 7.07 -3.77 3.73
CA GLN A 8 7.29 -2.35 4.00
C GLN A 8 8.25 -1.79 2.98
N ARG A 9 7.99 -0.56 2.56
CA ARG A 9 8.81 0.10 1.58
C ARG A 9 8.90 1.58 1.90
N ARG A 10 10.10 2.12 1.79
CA ARG A 10 10.31 3.55 2.01
C ARG A 10 10.66 4.21 0.70
N VAL A 11 9.97 5.30 0.40
CA VAL A 11 10.23 6.11 -0.78
C VAL A 11 10.60 7.50 -0.32
N THR A 12 11.71 8.02 -0.85
CA THR A 12 12.14 9.38 -0.56
C THR A 12 11.88 10.24 -1.79
N LEU A 13 11.18 11.35 -1.59
CA LEU A 13 10.83 12.27 -2.65
C LEU A 13 10.90 13.70 -2.13
N ARG A 14 11.61 14.55 -2.85
CA ARG A 14 11.77 15.96 -2.50
C ARG A 14 12.29 16.17 -1.07
N GLY A 15 13.23 15.30 -0.66
CA GLY A 15 13.82 15.37 0.66
C GLY A 15 12.96 14.85 1.80
N ARG A 16 11.80 14.26 1.48
CA ARG A 16 10.90 13.68 2.47
C ARG A 16 10.83 12.17 2.30
N SER A 17 10.80 11.46 3.42
CA SER A 17 10.65 10.01 3.41
C SER A 17 9.21 9.62 3.66
N PHE A 18 8.71 8.69 2.86
CA PHE A 18 7.35 8.18 2.97
C PHE A 18 7.40 6.68 3.22
N HIS A 19 6.62 6.22 4.18
CA HIS A 19 6.58 4.81 4.56
C HIS A 19 5.31 4.17 4.01
N PHE A 20 5.49 3.15 3.17
CA PHE A 20 4.38 2.39 2.60
C PHE A 20 4.37 0.99 3.19
N VAL A 21 3.17 0.49 3.44
CA VAL A 21 2.96 -0.86 3.95
C VAL A 21 1.96 -1.56 3.04
N SER A 22 2.24 -2.81 2.70
CA SER A 22 1.30 -3.60 1.91
C SER A 22 0.61 -4.64 2.78
N TYR A 23 -0.64 -4.93 2.43
CA TYR A 23 -1.41 -5.99 3.06
C TYR A 23 -1.91 -6.94 2.01
N GLU A 24 -1.99 -8.23 2.38
CA GLU A 24 -2.56 -9.23 1.50
C GLU A 24 -4.07 -9.09 1.42
N ALA A 25 -4.62 -9.60 0.32
CA ALA A 25 -6.07 -9.64 0.15
C ALA A 25 -6.70 -10.53 1.21
N GLU A 26 -7.84 -10.12 1.72
CA GLU A 26 -8.66 -10.92 2.62
C GLU A 26 -10.01 -11.18 1.96
N PRO A 27 -10.47 -12.44 1.98
CA PRO A 27 -11.79 -12.73 1.43
C PRO A 27 -12.89 -12.14 2.30
N ALA A 28 -14.03 -11.86 1.68
CA ALA A 28 -15.20 -11.43 2.43
C ALA A 28 -15.64 -12.51 3.40
N ASN A 29 -16.05 -12.10 4.60
CA ASN A 29 -16.57 -13.01 5.61
C ASN A 29 -17.98 -12.60 5.98
N PRO A 30 -19.01 -13.16 5.31
CA PRO A 30 -20.39 -12.78 5.59
C PRO A 30 -20.85 -13.14 7.00
N ALA A 31 -20.26 -14.16 7.61
CA ALA A 31 -20.61 -14.55 8.97
C ALA A 31 -20.23 -13.48 10.00
N ARG A 32 -19.24 -12.65 9.69
CA ARG A 32 -18.80 -11.55 10.57
C ARG A 32 -19.12 -10.20 9.99
N ASP A 33 -19.89 -10.17 8.92
CA ASP A 33 -20.28 -8.94 8.24
C ASP A 33 -19.07 -8.10 7.83
N LYS A 34 -17.99 -8.78 7.42
CA LYS A 34 -16.78 -8.11 6.95
C LYS A 34 -16.69 -8.17 5.43
N PRO A 35 -16.50 -7.03 4.78
CA PRO A 35 -16.26 -7.01 3.34
C PRO A 35 -14.89 -7.59 3.01
N GLY A 36 -14.73 -8.08 1.79
CA GLY A 36 -13.43 -8.49 1.29
C GLY A 36 -12.52 -7.28 1.09
N VAL A 37 -11.21 -7.51 1.21
CA VAL A 37 -10.21 -6.47 1.02
C VAL A 37 -9.21 -6.96 -0.02
N ILE A 38 -8.90 -6.12 -1.00
CA ILE A 38 -7.88 -6.46 -1.99
C ILE A 38 -6.48 -6.19 -1.42
N ALA A 39 -5.48 -6.90 -1.95
CA ALA A 39 -4.11 -6.60 -1.61
C ALA A 39 -3.76 -5.19 -2.08
N ALA A 40 -3.16 -4.39 -1.22
CA ALA A 40 -2.94 -2.99 -1.53
C ALA A 40 -1.75 -2.41 -0.77
N TRP A 41 -1.20 -1.34 -1.31
CA TRP A 41 -0.20 -0.52 -0.65
C TRP A 41 -0.87 0.69 -0.01
N PHE A 42 -0.49 0.97 1.22
CA PHE A 42 -1.01 2.11 1.97
C PHE A 42 0.14 3.01 2.40
N LEU A 43 -0.07 4.31 2.27
CA LEU A 43 0.85 5.28 2.86
C LEU A 43 0.49 5.47 4.32
N MET A 44 1.48 5.35 5.20
CA MET A 44 1.31 5.63 6.61
C MET A 44 1.87 7.01 6.91
N SER A 45 1.01 7.92 7.34
CA SER A 45 1.42 9.29 7.63
C SER A 45 0.54 9.87 8.74
N ALA A 46 1.19 10.46 9.75
CA ALA A 46 0.51 11.13 10.86
C ALA A 46 -0.54 10.26 11.54
N GLY A 47 -0.25 8.97 11.70
CA GLY A 47 -1.16 8.02 12.32
C GLY A 47 -2.35 7.62 11.47
N LYS A 48 -2.35 8.01 10.20
CA LYS A 48 -3.42 7.66 9.26
C LYS A 48 -2.90 6.80 8.14
N TRP A 49 -3.81 6.10 7.50
CA TRP A 49 -3.52 5.18 6.39
C TRP A 49 -4.23 5.68 5.15
N TRP A 50 -3.47 5.81 4.07
CA TRP A 50 -4.00 6.31 2.80
C TRP A 50 -3.81 5.23 1.75
N PHE A 51 -4.89 4.81 1.11
CA PHE A 51 -4.79 3.85 0.01
C PHE A 51 -3.97 4.47 -1.12
N ALA A 52 -2.90 3.77 -1.51
CA ALA A 52 -2.03 4.26 -2.58
C ALA A 52 -2.33 3.56 -3.90
N LEU A 53 -2.08 2.25 -3.95
CA LEU A 53 -2.32 1.49 -5.17
C LEU A 53 -2.49 0.00 -4.85
N PRO A 54 -3.13 -0.76 -5.76
CA PRO A 54 -3.23 -2.19 -5.59
C PRO A 54 -1.86 -2.85 -5.60
N HIS A 55 -1.72 -3.92 -4.83
CA HIS A 55 -0.50 -4.71 -4.78
C HIS A 55 -0.63 -5.89 -5.73
N ALA A 56 0.29 -6.01 -6.68
CA ALA A 56 0.32 -7.11 -7.63
C ALA A 56 1.45 -8.07 -7.28
N LEU A 57 1.17 -9.37 -7.30
CA LEU A 57 2.19 -10.39 -7.08
C LEU A 57 3.19 -10.36 -8.24
N GLY A 58 4.46 -10.49 -7.90
CA GLY A 58 5.53 -10.49 -8.90
C GLY A 58 5.84 -9.14 -9.49
N GLN A 59 5.37 -8.07 -8.89
CA GLN A 59 5.65 -6.72 -9.35
C GLN A 59 7.12 -6.39 -9.17
N ASP A 60 7.72 -5.83 -10.21
CA ASP A 60 9.12 -5.40 -10.17
C ASP A 60 9.29 -4.28 -9.14
N PRO A 61 10.25 -4.41 -8.19
CA PRO A 61 10.47 -3.36 -7.20
C PRO A 61 10.74 -1.98 -7.81
N LEU A 62 11.42 -1.92 -8.93
CA LEU A 62 11.69 -0.65 -9.60
C LEU A 62 10.42 -0.01 -10.15
N GLU A 63 9.56 -0.81 -10.77
CA GLU A 63 8.26 -0.34 -11.22
C GLU A 63 7.39 0.13 -10.06
N LEU A 64 7.41 -0.63 -8.97
CA LEU A 64 6.65 -0.27 -7.78
C LEU A 64 7.09 1.09 -7.24
N ASP A 65 8.40 1.32 -7.16
CA ASP A 65 8.92 2.61 -6.70
C ASP A 65 8.46 3.74 -7.60
N GLN A 66 8.46 3.53 -8.90
CA GLN A 66 8.01 4.54 -9.86
C GLN A 66 6.52 4.84 -9.69
N GLN A 67 5.71 3.81 -9.48
CA GLN A 67 4.28 3.99 -9.27
C GLN A 67 3.98 4.70 -7.95
N LEU A 68 4.67 4.33 -6.89
CA LEU A 68 4.49 4.99 -5.58
C LEU A 68 4.94 6.45 -5.65
N THR A 69 6.04 6.72 -6.33
CA THR A 69 6.52 8.09 -6.51
C THR A 69 5.52 8.92 -7.29
N ARG A 70 4.95 8.38 -8.37
CA ARG A 70 3.93 9.07 -9.14
C ARG A 70 2.69 9.35 -8.29
N TRP A 71 2.28 8.37 -7.51
CA TRP A 71 1.13 8.54 -6.62
C TRP A 71 1.37 9.69 -5.62
N LEU A 72 2.57 9.76 -5.05
CA LEU A 72 2.94 10.84 -4.14
C LEU A 72 2.87 12.20 -4.83
N GLU A 73 3.39 12.29 -6.05
CA GLU A 73 3.36 13.54 -6.79
C GLU A 73 1.94 13.99 -7.09
N GLU A 74 1.05 13.06 -7.39
CA GLU A 74 -0.33 13.38 -7.72
C GLU A 74 -1.21 13.62 -6.51
N SER A 75 -0.94 12.95 -5.39
CA SER A 75 -1.84 12.94 -4.23
C SER A 75 -1.33 13.78 -3.06
N VAL A 76 -0.03 13.88 -2.88
CA VAL A 76 0.56 14.56 -1.74
C VAL A 76 1.14 15.92 -2.13
N PHE A 77 1.80 15.98 -3.27
CA PHE A 77 2.48 17.21 -3.71
C PHE A 77 1.69 18.02 -4.75
N ASN A 78 0.55 17.53 -5.11
CA ASN A 78 -0.28 18.24 -6.11
C ASN A 78 -1.18 19.26 -5.43
#